data_03cf9b3b51ec46dc4d9a7208d6b482f4
#
_entry.id   03cf9b3b51ec46dc4d9a7208d6b482f4
#
_cell.length_a   1.000
_cell.length_b   1.000
_cell.length_c   1.000
_cell.angle_alpha   90.00
_cell.angle_beta   90.00
_cell.angle_gamma   90.00
#
_symmetry.space_group_name_H-M   'P 1'
#
loop_
_entity.id
_entity.type
_entity.pdbx_description
1 polymer ?
#
loop_
_entity_poly.entity_id
_entity_poly.type
_entity_poly.pdbx_seq_one_letter_code
_entity_poly.pdbx_strand_id
1 'polypeptide(L)'
;MRQAPGETIAEPARRIPVYGHCDVLVAGGGPAGLGAAVAAAREGADVVLLERYGHLGGLSTGGLVFWIDRMTDWQGRLVVGGIGRELLDRCGRDAVLGPPPELWGAQEKEAVAYWHIRASAHRGVVTWAPTVDPELLKCVANDLVREAGVRVLFHCWAVAAIAEDGQVRGVICESKEGRFAVLAKVTVDCTGDGDIFAAAGAEFESDVEEATIHARVNTSFRFGNVDLARYLDFRLHQPQEHATLMRQAVAAGVELRVHATPYDSVALFMTPKFSGYSAIKVADLTAVEFRSRDAMRAGLAWFRAHVPGFERAWILDTASQIGVRHSRRLVGVERVTLSRWKAGGRSPDSIGLCPGLTPEFPTLEIPYGCLVPRRLEGLLAAGRNLSCDPQAHNPLREVPECWVMGQGAGVAAALAVRQAVPPRRVPVPALQATLRQQGAIVGA
;
A
#
# COMPACT_ATOMS: atom_id res chain seq x y z
N MET A 1 -30.75 -1.87 5.86
CA MET A 1 -31.13 -0.50 6.24
C MET A 1 -31.38 0.30 4.97
N ARG A 2 -32.55 0.94 4.83
CA ARG A 2 -32.77 1.95 3.78
C ARG A 2 -32.22 3.27 4.32
N GLN A 3 -31.27 3.90 3.63
CA GLN A 3 -30.93 5.29 3.90
C GLN A 3 -32.21 6.14 3.67
N ALA A 4 -32.58 6.95 4.65
CA ALA A 4 -33.62 7.98 4.47
C ALA A 4 -32.96 9.18 3.75
N PRO A 5 -33.24 9.41 2.46
CA PRO A 5 -32.57 10.50 1.74
C PRO A 5 -33.05 11.84 2.32
N GLY A 6 -32.07 12.67 2.71
CA GLY A 6 -32.36 14.05 3.18
C GLY A 6 -32.61 14.21 4.66
N GLU A 7 -32.71 13.14 5.46
CA GLU A 7 -32.85 13.27 6.92
C GLU A 7 -31.47 13.58 7.53
N THR A 8 -31.41 14.66 8.32
CA THR A 8 -30.16 15.09 9.01
C THR A 8 -30.45 15.36 10.48
N ILE A 9 -29.48 15.14 11.33
CA ILE A 9 -29.48 15.49 12.73
C ILE A 9 -28.35 16.48 12.97
N ALA A 10 -28.65 17.59 13.67
CA ALA A 10 -27.61 18.53 14.05
C ALA A 10 -26.72 17.94 15.16
N GLU A 11 -25.43 17.85 14.91
CA GLU A 11 -24.44 17.58 15.97
C GLU A 11 -24.19 18.90 16.71
N PRO A 12 -24.34 18.96 18.04
CA PRO A 12 -24.08 20.17 18.80
C PRO A 12 -22.63 20.63 18.66
N ALA A 13 -22.41 21.92 18.51
CA ALA A 13 -21.08 22.50 18.54
C ALA A 13 -20.39 22.17 19.88
N ARG A 14 -19.17 21.66 19.83
CA ARG A 14 -18.40 21.26 21.01
C ARG A 14 -16.95 21.71 20.92
N ARG A 15 -16.35 21.98 22.08
CA ARG A 15 -14.88 22.09 22.20
C ARG A 15 -14.30 20.71 22.42
N ILE A 16 -13.23 20.38 21.71
CA ILE A 16 -12.51 19.12 21.88
C ILE A 16 -11.13 19.41 22.44
N PRO A 17 -10.56 18.50 23.27
CA PRO A 17 -9.21 18.68 23.80
C PRO A 17 -8.17 18.60 22.68
N VAL A 18 -7.08 19.35 22.83
CA VAL A 18 -5.87 19.17 22.04
C VAL A 18 -5.01 18.14 22.75
N TYR A 19 -4.84 16.97 22.12
CA TYR A 19 -4.03 15.86 22.65
C TYR A 19 -2.55 16.21 22.65
N GLY A 20 -2.09 16.96 21.65
CA GLY A 20 -0.71 17.42 21.57
C GLY A 20 -0.38 18.15 20.28
N HIS A 21 0.87 18.58 20.22
CA HIS A 21 1.48 19.23 19.08
C HIS A 21 2.63 18.37 18.56
N CYS A 22 2.93 18.49 17.27
CA CYS A 22 4.10 17.87 16.64
C CYS A 22 4.60 18.72 15.47
N ASP A 23 5.77 18.41 14.98
CA ASP A 23 6.30 18.98 13.75
C ASP A 23 5.60 18.37 12.53
N VAL A 24 5.54 17.03 12.48
CA VAL A 24 4.96 16.27 11.39
C VAL A 24 3.92 15.29 11.94
N LEU A 25 2.71 15.39 11.41
CA LEU A 25 1.63 14.46 11.69
C LEU A 25 1.43 13.57 10.48
N VAL A 26 1.50 12.24 10.69
CA VAL A 26 1.24 11.25 9.65
C VAL A 26 -0.10 10.57 9.94
N ALA A 27 -1.07 10.68 9.04
CA ALA A 27 -2.37 10.06 9.17
C ALA A 27 -2.43 8.76 8.36
N GLY A 28 -2.46 7.62 9.05
CA GLY A 28 -2.43 6.26 8.50
C GLY A 28 -1.06 5.59 8.57
N GLY A 29 -0.99 4.44 9.25
CA GLY A 29 0.21 3.63 9.48
C GLY A 29 0.46 2.54 8.41
N GLY A 30 -0.07 2.71 7.19
CA GLY A 30 0.20 1.85 6.05
C GLY A 30 1.62 1.97 5.51
N PRO A 31 1.94 1.33 4.35
CA PRO A 31 3.30 1.40 3.80
C PRO A 31 3.82 2.83 3.62
N ALA A 32 3.00 3.73 3.09
CA ALA A 32 3.39 5.14 2.94
C ALA A 32 3.57 5.83 4.29
N GLY A 33 2.70 5.56 5.26
CA GLY A 33 2.80 6.17 6.59
C GLY A 33 4.03 5.73 7.37
N LEU A 34 4.42 4.46 7.26
CA LEU A 34 5.68 3.96 7.79
C LEU A 34 6.87 4.70 7.18
N GLY A 35 6.91 4.77 5.86
CA GLY A 35 7.94 5.52 5.15
C GLY A 35 8.01 6.99 5.60
N ALA A 36 6.86 7.66 5.69
CA ALA A 36 6.77 9.08 6.05
C ALA A 36 7.20 9.34 7.50
N ALA A 37 6.68 8.54 8.44
CA ALA A 37 6.95 8.75 9.86
C ALA A 37 8.42 8.52 10.20
N VAL A 38 8.98 7.39 9.74
CA VAL A 38 10.37 7.03 10.00
C VAL A 38 11.32 8.03 9.33
N ALA A 39 11.06 8.39 8.07
CA ALA A 39 11.91 9.33 7.33
C ALA A 39 11.91 10.72 7.98
N ALA A 40 10.76 11.23 8.40
CA ALA A 40 10.68 12.53 9.06
C ALA A 40 11.38 12.51 10.43
N ALA A 41 11.20 11.47 11.23
CA ALA A 41 11.83 11.33 12.54
C ALA A 41 13.36 11.22 12.44
N ARG A 42 13.88 10.52 11.42
CA ARG A 42 15.33 10.45 11.15
C ARG A 42 15.95 11.80 10.79
N GLU A 43 15.16 12.75 10.31
CA GLU A 43 15.57 14.14 10.09
C GLU A 43 15.41 15.04 11.33
N GLY A 44 15.07 14.46 12.49
CA GLY A 44 14.97 15.14 13.77
C GLY A 44 13.62 15.83 14.01
N ALA A 45 12.61 15.60 13.18
CA ALA A 45 11.27 16.12 13.42
C ALA A 45 10.57 15.38 14.57
N ASP A 46 9.78 16.10 15.38
CA ASP A 46 8.84 15.50 16.33
C ASP A 46 7.63 14.95 15.56
N VAL A 47 7.47 13.62 15.53
CA VAL A 47 6.49 12.93 14.66
C VAL A 47 5.43 12.23 15.50
N VAL A 48 4.15 12.45 15.11
CA VAL A 48 3.01 11.64 15.54
C VAL A 48 2.48 10.84 14.36
N LEU A 49 2.30 9.54 14.54
CA LEU A 49 1.70 8.63 13.57
C LEU A 49 0.36 8.12 14.12
N LEU A 50 -0.72 8.38 13.39
CA LEU A 50 -2.07 7.91 13.71
C LEU A 50 -2.41 6.66 12.91
N GLU A 51 -2.95 5.63 13.57
CA GLU A 51 -3.42 4.43 12.90
C GLU A 51 -4.75 3.96 13.52
N ARG A 52 -5.74 3.69 12.67
CA ARG A 52 -7.07 3.25 13.12
C ARG A 52 -7.12 1.80 13.60
N TYR A 53 -6.19 0.97 13.15
CA TYR A 53 -6.05 -0.43 13.57
C TYR A 53 -4.98 -0.56 14.66
N GLY A 54 -4.84 -1.76 15.24
CA GLY A 54 -3.82 -2.08 16.24
C GLY A 54 -2.51 -2.60 15.63
N HIS A 55 -2.20 -2.25 14.40
CA HIS A 55 -1.00 -2.70 13.70
C HIS A 55 -0.53 -1.70 12.64
N LEU A 56 0.76 -1.69 12.37
CA LEU A 56 1.38 -0.97 11.26
C LEU A 56 1.49 -1.84 9.99
N GLY A 57 1.83 -1.21 8.86
CA GLY A 57 1.99 -1.85 7.56
C GLY A 57 0.72 -1.88 6.71
N GLY A 58 -0.45 -1.53 7.27
CA GLY A 58 -1.70 -1.41 6.53
C GLY A 58 -2.02 -2.65 5.70
N LEU A 59 -2.18 -2.48 4.37
CA LEU A 59 -2.53 -3.60 3.50
C LEU A 59 -1.42 -4.66 3.41
N SER A 60 -0.14 -4.31 3.58
CA SER A 60 0.95 -5.29 3.54
C SER A 60 1.01 -6.21 4.77
N THR A 61 0.24 -5.90 5.81
CA THR A 61 0.12 -6.68 7.04
C THR A 61 -1.34 -7.07 7.30
N GLY A 62 -2.13 -6.21 7.96
CA GLY A 62 -3.53 -6.49 8.30
C GLY A 62 -4.47 -6.68 7.12
N GLY A 63 -4.13 -6.15 5.94
CA GLY A 63 -4.86 -6.40 4.70
C GLY A 63 -4.50 -7.70 4.00
N LEU A 64 -3.52 -8.45 4.51
CA LEU A 64 -2.98 -9.69 3.93
C LEU A 64 -2.62 -9.54 2.44
N VAL A 65 -2.09 -8.36 2.03
CA VAL A 65 -1.48 -8.13 0.71
C VAL A 65 0.04 -8.13 0.91
N PHE A 66 0.57 -9.24 1.38
CA PHE A 66 1.98 -9.39 1.74
C PHE A 66 2.86 -10.03 0.65
N TRP A 67 2.29 -10.30 -0.53
CA TRP A 67 3.05 -10.38 -1.75
C TRP A 67 3.37 -8.94 -2.19
N ILE A 68 4.64 -8.61 -2.12
CA ILE A 68 5.16 -7.28 -2.45
C ILE A 68 5.48 -7.28 -3.95
N ASP A 69 5.00 -6.30 -4.69
CA ASP A 69 5.33 -6.18 -6.10
C ASP A 69 6.83 -5.88 -6.30
N ARG A 70 7.25 -5.75 -7.52
CA ARG A 70 8.66 -5.73 -7.89
C ARG A 70 9.45 -4.60 -7.24
N MET A 71 10.51 -4.99 -6.57
CA MET A 71 11.54 -4.10 -6.02
C MET A 71 12.66 -3.85 -7.04
N THR A 72 12.73 -4.66 -8.10
CA THR A 72 13.72 -4.57 -9.19
C THR A 72 13.05 -4.16 -10.50
N ASP A 73 13.86 -3.54 -11.39
CA ASP A 73 13.48 -3.40 -12.79
C ASP A 73 13.61 -4.74 -13.55
N TRP A 74 13.33 -4.71 -14.84
CA TRP A 74 13.39 -5.88 -15.71
C TRP A 74 14.81 -6.34 -16.04
N GLN A 75 15.82 -5.55 -15.72
CA GLN A 75 17.23 -5.90 -15.84
C GLN A 75 17.82 -6.42 -14.51
N GLY A 76 16.97 -6.61 -13.49
CA GLY A 76 17.40 -7.10 -12.19
C GLY A 76 18.04 -6.04 -11.28
N ARG A 77 18.02 -4.76 -11.69
CA ARG A 77 18.56 -3.69 -10.84
C ARG A 77 17.55 -3.31 -9.78
N LEU A 78 18.00 -3.17 -8.54
CA LEU A 78 17.14 -2.66 -7.46
C LEU A 78 16.70 -1.22 -7.78
N VAL A 79 15.42 -0.95 -7.70
CA VAL A 79 14.83 0.39 -7.93
C VAL A 79 14.09 0.92 -6.70
N VAL A 80 13.74 0.08 -5.76
CA VAL A 80 13.17 0.46 -4.47
C VAL A 80 14.16 0.14 -3.36
N GLY A 81 14.73 1.20 -2.77
CA GLY A 81 15.66 1.14 -1.63
C GLY A 81 15.05 1.71 -0.35
N GLY A 82 15.91 2.29 0.50
CA GLY A 82 15.51 3.01 1.71
C GLY A 82 14.69 2.18 2.68
N ILE A 83 13.68 2.80 3.29
CA ILE A 83 12.86 2.20 4.36
C ILE A 83 12.15 0.92 3.90
N GLY A 84 11.67 0.86 2.65
CA GLY A 84 11.02 -0.34 2.12
C GLY A 84 11.97 -1.54 2.06
N ARG A 85 13.20 -1.33 1.62
CA ARG A 85 14.25 -2.36 1.61
C ARG A 85 14.64 -2.76 3.04
N GLU A 86 14.84 -1.80 3.92
CA GLU A 86 15.19 -2.03 5.32
C GLU A 86 14.15 -2.90 6.05
N LEU A 87 12.85 -2.66 5.83
CA LEU A 87 11.77 -3.47 6.40
C LEU A 87 11.90 -4.94 6.00
N LEU A 88 12.14 -5.21 4.71
CA LEU A 88 12.30 -6.59 4.21
C LEU A 88 13.58 -7.25 4.72
N ASP A 89 14.69 -6.51 4.75
CA ASP A 89 15.97 -7.04 5.26
C ASP A 89 15.89 -7.39 6.75
N ARG A 90 15.18 -6.60 7.56
CA ARG A 90 14.96 -6.87 8.99
C ARG A 90 14.04 -8.07 9.24
N CYS A 91 13.14 -8.40 8.32
CA CYS A 91 12.33 -9.63 8.42
C CYS A 91 13.18 -10.89 8.27
N GLY A 92 14.35 -10.82 7.60
CA GLY A 92 15.24 -11.95 7.41
C GLY A 92 14.76 -12.93 6.34
N ARG A 93 15.68 -13.82 5.97
CA ARG A 93 15.47 -14.74 4.82
C ARG A 93 14.38 -15.78 5.05
N ASP A 94 14.19 -16.24 6.26
CA ASP A 94 13.20 -17.29 6.58
C ASP A 94 11.76 -16.78 6.52
N ALA A 95 11.59 -15.46 6.62
CA ALA A 95 10.28 -14.81 6.57
C ALA A 95 10.01 -14.10 5.23
N VAL A 96 10.95 -14.17 4.27
CA VAL A 96 10.85 -13.51 2.96
C VAL A 96 11.10 -14.52 1.84
N LEU A 97 10.04 -14.97 1.19
CA LEU A 97 10.12 -15.80 0.00
C LEU A 97 10.38 -14.94 -1.24
N GLY A 98 11.51 -15.12 -1.88
CA GLY A 98 11.87 -14.43 -3.12
C GLY A 98 13.17 -14.97 -3.72
N PRO A 99 13.46 -14.67 -5.00
CA PRO A 99 14.69 -15.09 -5.63
C PRO A 99 15.90 -14.41 -4.97
N PRO A 100 17.00 -15.13 -4.86
CA PRO A 100 18.25 -14.54 -4.40
C PRO A 100 18.78 -13.53 -5.43
N PRO A 101 19.61 -12.55 -5.01
CA PRO A 101 20.04 -11.44 -5.87
C PRO A 101 20.72 -11.87 -7.19
N GLU A 102 21.38 -13.01 -7.19
CA GLU A 102 22.11 -13.56 -8.36
C GLU A 102 21.14 -13.96 -9.50
N LEU A 103 19.87 -14.17 -9.18
CA LEU A 103 18.84 -14.52 -10.15
C LEU A 103 18.00 -13.33 -10.63
N TRP A 104 18.19 -12.14 -10.07
CA TRP A 104 17.42 -10.97 -10.51
C TRP A 104 17.77 -10.62 -11.96
N GLY A 105 16.76 -10.51 -12.81
CA GLY A 105 16.92 -10.29 -14.24
C GLY A 105 17.16 -11.56 -15.06
N ALA A 106 17.26 -12.73 -14.42
CA ALA A 106 17.46 -14.01 -15.12
C ALA A 106 16.28 -14.35 -16.04
N GLN A 107 16.59 -14.98 -17.19
CA GLN A 107 15.63 -15.36 -18.24
C GLN A 107 15.70 -16.86 -18.59
N GLU A 108 16.53 -17.62 -17.89
CA GLU A 108 16.64 -19.06 -18.03
C GLU A 108 15.29 -19.73 -17.75
N LYS A 109 14.83 -20.59 -18.65
CA LYS A 109 13.49 -21.19 -18.60
C LYS A 109 13.16 -21.86 -17.27
N GLU A 110 14.11 -22.57 -16.68
CA GLU A 110 13.95 -23.29 -15.41
C GLU A 110 13.80 -22.31 -14.24
N ALA A 111 14.65 -21.28 -14.16
CA ALA A 111 14.56 -20.25 -13.15
C ALA A 111 13.25 -19.46 -13.27
N VAL A 112 12.89 -19.08 -14.48
CA VAL A 112 11.63 -18.37 -14.76
C VAL A 112 10.41 -19.24 -14.36
N ALA A 113 10.38 -20.51 -14.74
CA ALA A 113 9.28 -21.41 -14.40
C ALA A 113 9.14 -21.58 -12.87
N TYR A 114 10.25 -21.81 -12.19
CA TYR A 114 10.29 -21.97 -10.73
C TYR A 114 9.77 -20.72 -9.99
N TRP A 115 10.23 -19.53 -10.38
CA TRP A 115 9.83 -18.28 -9.74
C TRP A 115 8.49 -17.74 -10.22
N HIS A 116 8.03 -18.11 -11.42
CA HIS A 116 6.71 -17.77 -11.91
C HIS A 116 5.59 -18.34 -11.06
N ILE A 117 5.68 -19.61 -10.66
CA ILE A 117 4.69 -20.22 -9.78
C ILE A 117 4.71 -19.65 -8.36
N ARG A 118 5.78 -18.96 -7.98
CA ARG A 118 5.98 -18.24 -6.71
C ARG A 118 5.74 -16.72 -6.85
N ALA A 119 5.20 -16.28 -7.97
CA ALA A 119 4.87 -14.88 -8.26
C ALA A 119 6.08 -13.91 -8.28
N SER A 120 7.29 -14.42 -8.47
CA SER A 120 8.54 -13.63 -8.58
C SER A 120 9.21 -13.74 -9.97
N ALA A 121 8.49 -14.22 -10.99
CA ALA A 121 8.90 -14.10 -12.39
C ALA A 121 7.70 -13.72 -13.25
N HIS A 122 7.90 -12.72 -14.08
CA HIS A 122 6.87 -12.15 -14.95
C HIS A 122 7.45 -11.92 -16.35
N ARG A 123 6.65 -12.13 -17.38
CA ARG A 123 7.05 -11.86 -18.78
C ARG A 123 8.40 -12.47 -19.18
N GLY A 124 8.72 -13.67 -18.65
CA GLY A 124 9.98 -14.36 -18.95
C GLY A 124 11.22 -13.84 -18.20
N VAL A 125 11.03 -13.01 -17.17
CA VAL A 125 12.13 -12.45 -16.38
C VAL A 125 11.89 -12.72 -14.90
N VAL A 126 12.91 -13.19 -14.18
CA VAL A 126 12.93 -13.30 -12.71
C VAL A 126 13.09 -11.90 -12.12
N THR A 127 12.18 -11.51 -11.23
CA THR A 127 12.19 -10.21 -10.58
C THR A 127 12.13 -10.39 -9.06
N TRP A 128 12.64 -9.44 -8.30
CA TRP A 128 12.44 -9.49 -6.86
C TRP A 128 11.08 -8.92 -6.49
N ALA A 129 10.08 -9.81 -6.45
CA ALA A 129 8.73 -9.55 -5.98
C ALA A 129 8.43 -10.48 -4.79
N PRO A 130 8.96 -10.16 -3.59
CA PRO A 130 8.93 -11.08 -2.46
C PRO A 130 7.54 -11.23 -1.85
N THR A 131 7.31 -12.39 -1.22
CA THR A 131 6.21 -12.60 -0.28
C THR A 131 6.81 -12.62 1.13
N VAL A 132 6.31 -11.76 2.02
CA VAL A 132 6.85 -11.58 3.38
C VAL A 132 5.87 -12.11 4.43
N ASP A 133 6.36 -12.59 5.58
CA ASP A 133 5.50 -12.89 6.71
C ASP A 133 4.85 -11.60 7.24
N PRO A 134 3.50 -11.48 7.20
CA PRO A 134 2.83 -10.26 7.61
C PRO A 134 2.89 -10.01 9.13
N GLU A 135 3.00 -11.06 9.95
CA GLU A 135 3.06 -10.91 11.41
C GLU A 135 4.44 -10.43 11.84
N LEU A 136 5.50 -11.01 11.27
CA LEU A 136 6.86 -10.52 11.53
C LEU A 136 7.05 -9.09 10.99
N LEU A 137 6.45 -8.77 9.83
CA LEU A 137 6.50 -7.41 9.28
C LEU A 137 5.83 -6.39 10.21
N LYS A 138 4.75 -6.75 10.94
CA LYS A 138 4.17 -5.89 11.99
C LYS A 138 5.16 -5.62 13.12
N CYS A 139 5.86 -6.68 13.59
CA CYS A 139 6.86 -6.56 14.65
C CYS A 139 8.02 -5.64 14.21
N VAL A 140 8.58 -5.90 13.04
CA VAL A 140 9.67 -5.09 12.45
C VAL A 140 9.25 -3.63 12.26
N ALA A 141 8.01 -3.39 11.80
CA ALA A 141 7.47 -2.04 11.67
C ALA A 141 7.36 -1.32 13.02
N ASN A 142 6.93 -2.03 14.08
CA ASN A 142 6.88 -1.47 15.44
C ASN A 142 8.28 -1.12 15.96
N ASP A 143 9.27 -1.99 15.73
CA ASP A 143 10.64 -1.73 16.16
C ASP A 143 11.21 -0.52 15.42
N LEU A 144 11.00 -0.44 14.11
CA LEU A 144 11.50 0.65 13.29
C LEU A 144 10.96 2.02 13.71
N VAL A 145 9.65 2.14 13.98
CA VAL A 145 9.06 3.42 14.44
C VAL A 145 9.50 3.76 15.85
N ARG A 146 9.68 2.77 16.72
CA ARG A 146 10.17 2.97 18.10
C ARG A 146 11.63 3.44 18.10
N GLU A 147 12.50 2.80 17.34
CA GLU A 147 13.90 3.19 17.17
C GLU A 147 14.05 4.60 16.59
N ALA A 148 13.15 4.98 15.67
CA ALA A 148 13.13 6.33 15.11
C ALA A 148 12.56 7.40 16.06
N GLY A 149 11.97 7.00 17.20
CA GLY A 149 11.38 7.94 18.17
C GLY A 149 10.00 8.46 17.75
N VAL A 150 9.29 7.78 16.86
CA VAL A 150 7.93 8.16 16.42
C VAL A 150 6.93 7.89 17.53
N ARG A 151 6.09 8.86 17.86
CA ARG A 151 4.94 8.68 18.76
C ARG A 151 3.76 8.08 17.98
N VAL A 152 3.41 6.82 18.23
CA VAL A 152 2.32 6.11 17.53
C VAL A 152 1.05 6.12 18.37
N LEU A 153 -0.09 6.46 17.78
CA LEU A 153 -1.42 6.33 18.36
C LEU A 153 -2.21 5.30 17.56
N PHE A 154 -2.32 4.08 18.09
CA PHE A 154 -3.19 3.03 17.56
C PHE A 154 -4.64 3.24 17.97
N HIS A 155 -5.56 2.58 17.25
CA HIS A 155 -7.01 2.68 17.49
C HIS A 155 -7.52 4.12 17.47
N CYS A 156 -6.86 4.95 16.68
CA CYS A 156 -7.12 6.37 16.55
C CYS A 156 -7.42 6.70 15.09
N TRP A 157 -8.67 7.04 14.81
CA TRP A 157 -9.12 7.36 13.46
C TRP A 157 -9.04 8.86 13.20
N ALA A 158 -8.25 9.28 12.23
CA ALA A 158 -8.23 10.65 11.73
C ALA A 158 -9.51 10.88 10.89
N VAL A 159 -10.45 11.71 11.38
CA VAL A 159 -11.80 11.83 10.81
C VAL A 159 -12.08 13.18 10.17
N ALA A 160 -11.28 14.21 10.47
CA ALA A 160 -11.43 15.54 9.86
C ALA A 160 -10.10 16.29 9.86
N ALA A 161 -9.94 17.22 8.94
CA ALA A 161 -8.83 18.16 8.93
C ALA A 161 -9.18 19.44 9.73
N ILE A 162 -8.16 20.01 10.37
CA ILE A 162 -8.21 21.37 10.91
C ILE A 162 -7.53 22.24 9.87
N ALA A 163 -8.32 23.02 9.12
CA ALA A 163 -7.81 23.88 8.04
C ALA A 163 -8.35 25.31 8.24
N GLU A 164 -7.43 26.29 8.15
CA GLU A 164 -7.70 27.70 8.28
C GLU A 164 -6.94 28.44 7.17
N ASP A 165 -7.58 29.36 6.47
CA ASP A 165 -7.00 30.18 5.43
C ASP A 165 -6.19 29.42 4.36
N GLY A 166 -6.70 28.24 3.95
CA GLY A 166 -6.05 27.38 2.96
C GLY A 166 -4.85 26.59 3.50
N GLN A 167 -4.61 26.61 4.81
CA GLN A 167 -3.54 25.86 5.47
C GLN A 167 -4.09 24.80 6.41
N VAL A 168 -3.61 23.57 6.28
CA VAL A 168 -3.87 22.48 7.22
C VAL A 168 -2.98 22.66 8.46
N ARG A 169 -3.60 22.65 9.65
CA ARG A 169 -2.99 22.85 10.95
C ARG A 169 -2.97 21.61 11.83
N GLY A 170 -3.58 20.54 11.38
CA GLY A 170 -3.69 19.29 12.12
C GLY A 170 -4.93 18.50 11.72
N VAL A 171 -5.27 17.51 12.55
CA VAL A 171 -6.44 16.66 12.33
C VAL A 171 -7.26 16.49 13.60
N ILE A 172 -8.55 16.20 13.42
CA ILE A 172 -9.44 15.72 14.46
C ILE A 172 -9.46 14.20 14.41
N CYS A 173 -9.31 13.59 15.56
CA CYS A 173 -9.28 12.14 15.74
C CYS A 173 -10.52 11.66 16.51
N GLU A 174 -10.93 10.44 16.24
CA GLU A 174 -11.93 9.70 17.00
C GLU A 174 -11.29 8.45 17.61
N SER A 175 -11.51 8.20 18.88
CA SER A 175 -11.04 7.03 19.61
C SER A 175 -12.04 6.61 20.68
N LYS A 176 -11.75 5.56 21.47
CA LYS A 176 -12.59 5.21 22.62
C LYS A 176 -12.55 6.25 23.75
N GLU A 177 -11.53 7.10 23.80
CA GLU A 177 -11.46 8.23 24.75
C GLU A 177 -12.34 9.40 24.30
N GLY A 178 -12.91 9.31 23.10
CA GLY A 178 -13.69 10.37 22.47
C GLY A 178 -12.89 11.11 21.39
N ARG A 179 -13.38 12.31 21.06
CA ARG A 179 -12.81 13.14 19.99
C ARG A 179 -11.79 14.11 20.54
N PHE A 180 -10.65 14.20 19.88
CA PHE A 180 -9.55 15.13 20.21
C PHE A 180 -8.86 15.64 18.94
N ALA A 181 -8.03 16.67 19.09
CA ALA A 181 -7.22 17.24 18.02
C ALA A 181 -5.75 16.94 18.22
N VAL A 182 -5.02 16.69 17.12
CA VAL A 182 -3.55 16.74 17.08
C VAL A 182 -3.15 17.86 16.13
N LEU A 183 -2.39 18.83 16.64
CA LEU A 183 -1.93 19.98 15.85
C LEU A 183 -0.53 19.73 15.31
N ALA A 184 -0.27 20.14 14.07
CA ALA A 184 1.00 19.91 13.40
C ALA A 184 1.39 21.09 12.50
N LYS A 185 2.70 21.25 12.27
CA LYS A 185 3.24 22.20 11.29
C LYS A 185 3.02 21.69 9.87
N VAL A 186 3.19 20.38 9.65
CA VAL A 186 2.92 19.69 8.38
C VAL A 186 2.17 18.38 8.66
N THR A 187 1.13 18.13 7.87
CA THR A 187 0.37 16.87 7.90
C THR A 187 0.68 16.06 6.63
N VAL A 188 0.88 14.74 6.76
CA VAL A 188 1.02 13.82 5.63
C VAL A 188 -0.18 12.88 5.62
N ASP A 189 -1.03 12.99 4.59
CA ASP A 189 -2.17 12.09 4.39
C ASP A 189 -1.70 10.77 3.77
N CYS A 190 -1.55 9.76 4.62
CA CYS A 190 -1.25 8.38 4.26
C CYS A 190 -2.44 7.44 4.51
N THR A 191 -3.67 7.97 4.57
CA THR A 191 -4.89 7.18 4.81
C THR A 191 -5.19 6.19 3.69
N GLY A 192 -4.56 6.39 2.54
CA GLY A 192 -4.75 5.61 1.32
C GLY A 192 -6.05 5.97 0.58
N ASP A 193 -7.07 6.46 1.28
CA ASP A 193 -8.34 6.90 0.71
C ASP A 193 -8.44 8.43 0.58
N GLY A 194 -7.39 9.17 1.01
CA GLY A 194 -7.37 10.61 0.95
C GLY A 194 -8.36 11.28 1.88
N ASP A 195 -8.54 10.71 3.07
CA ASP A 195 -9.56 11.17 4.01
C ASP A 195 -9.25 12.58 4.53
N ILE A 196 -7.96 12.89 4.74
CA ILE A 196 -7.57 14.19 5.29
C ILE A 196 -7.58 15.27 4.23
N PHE A 197 -7.02 15.02 3.04
CA PHE A 197 -7.05 16.05 2.00
C PHE A 197 -8.48 16.35 1.52
N ALA A 198 -9.35 15.33 1.46
CA ALA A 198 -10.76 15.52 1.11
C ALA A 198 -11.50 16.33 2.19
N ALA A 199 -11.25 16.02 3.48
CA ALA A 199 -11.82 16.76 4.60
C ALA A 199 -11.31 18.21 4.68
N ALA A 200 -10.06 18.47 4.22
CA ALA A 200 -9.49 19.79 4.13
C ALA A 200 -9.99 20.62 2.93
N GLY A 201 -10.78 20.03 2.05
CA GLY A 201 -11.31 20.70 0.85
C GLY A 201 -10.33 20.75 -0.32
N ALA A 202 -9.30 19.88 -0.35
CA ALA A 202 -8.45 19.75 -1.53
C ALA A 202 -9.25 19.22 -2.73
N GLU A 203 -8.82 19.62 -3.93
CA GLU A 203 -9.34 19.03 -5.17
C GLU A 203 -8.87 17.57 -5.28
N PHE A 204 -9.77 16.67 -5.66
CA PHE A 204 -9.46 15.28 -5.91
C PHE A 204 -10.33 14.69 -7.02
N GLU A 205 -9.85 13.60 -7.60
CA GLU A 205 -10.59 12.76 -8.53
C GLU A 205 -11.03 11.48 -7.82
N SER A 206 -12.19 10.96 -8.17
CA SER A 206 -12.68 9.68 -7.68
C SER A 206 -13.31 8.92 -8.85
N ASP A 207 -12.75 7.75 -9.16
CA ASP A 207 -13.28 6.86 -10.20
C ASP A 207 -14.16 5.75 -9.59
N VAL A 208 -14.65 5.97 -8.38
CA VAL A 208 -15.42 4.98 -7.62
C VAL A 208 -16.66 4.53 -8.38
N GLU A 209 -17.18 5.37 -9.25
CA GLU A 209 -18.38 5.11 -10.06
C GLU A 209 -18.05 4.47 -11.42
N GLU A 210 -16.80 4.50 -11.86
CA GLU A 210 -16.39 3.85 -13.09
C GLU A 210 -16.01 2.39 -12.82
N ALA A 211 -16.62 1.47 -13.57
CA ALA A 211 -16.33 0.03 -13.50
C ALA A 211 -14.97 -0.31 -14.13
N THR A 212 -13.91 0.36 -13.68
CA THR A 212 -12.55 0.08 -14.14
C THR A 212 -12.01 -1.18 -13.48
N ILE A 213 -11.08 -1.85 -14.13
CA ILE A 213 -10.38 -3.04 -13.61
C ILE A 213 -9.66 -2.75 -12.28
N HIS A 214 -9.39 -1.48 -11.99
CA HIS A 214 -8.63 -1.01 -10.83
C HIS A 214 -9.49 -0.71 -9.61
N ALA A 215 -10.80 -0.48 -9.77
CA ALA A 215 -11.76 -0.22 -8.69
C ALA A 215 -12.21 -1.51 -7.97
N ARG A 216 -11.37 -2.55 -7.94
CA ARG A 216 -11.72 -3.82 -7.29
C ARG A 216 -11.31 -3.83 -5.83
N VAL A 217 -12.21 -4.33 -5.00
CA VAL A 217 -12.02 -4.52 -3.57
C VAL A 217 -12.16 -5.99 -3.20
N ASN A 218 -11.50 -6.43 -2.14
CA ASN A 218 -11.63 -7.79 -1.62
C ASN A 218 -11.15 -7.87 -0.18
N THR A 219 -11.52 -8.93 0.53
CA THR A 219 -10.87 -9.33 1.78
C THR A 219 -9.98 -10.51 1.49
N SER A 220 -8.67 -10.35 1.66
CA SER A 220 -7.69 -11.43 1.50
C SER A 220 -7.77 -12.42 2.67
N PHE A 221 -7.27 -13.64 2.47
CA PHE A 221 -7.29 -14.68 3.49
C PHE A 221 -6.18 -15.71 3.27
N ARG A 222 -5.94 -16.55 4.29
CA ARG A 222 -5.01 -17.66 4.20
C ARG A 222 -5.70 -19.00 4.51
N PHE A 223 -5.28 -20.04 3.78
CA PHE A 223 -5.54 -21.41 4.19
C PHE A 223 -4.30 -21.98 4.87
N GLY A 224 -4.49 -22.62 6.01
CA GLY A 224 -3.48 -23.37 6.73
C GLY A 224 -3.64 -24.87 6.52
N ASN A 225 -2.65 -25.62 7.00
CA ASN A 225 -2.57 -27.09 6.87
C ASN A 225 -2.64 -27.55 5.40
N VAL A 226 -1.97 -26.79 4.55
CA VAL A 226 -1.77 -27.15 3.14
C VAL A 226 -0.41 -27.82 2.96
N ASP A 227 -0.27 -28.67 1.96
CA ASP A 227 1.02 -29.13 1.43
C ASP A 227 1.34 -28.27 0.20
N LEU A 228 1.90 -27.08 0.47
CA LEU A 228 2.18 -26.11 -0.57
C LEU A 228 3.28 -26.60 -1.52
N ALA A 229 4.24 -27.38 -1.03
CA ALA A 229 5.29 -27.98 -1.83
C ALA A 229 4.69 -28.91 -2.90
N ARG A 230 3.79 -29.82 -2.50
CA ARG A 230 3.07 -30.71 -3.43
C ARG A 230 2.21 -29.94 -4.45
N TYR A 231 1.53 -28.87 -4.01
CA TYR A 231 0.77 -28.02 -4.93
C TYR A 231 1.66 -27.31 -5.95
N LEU A 232 2.79 -26.77 -5.52
CA LEU A 232 3.74 -26.09 -6.42
C LEU A 232 4.40 -27.08 -7.37
N ASP A 233 4.73 -28.28 -6.91
CA ASP A 233 5.25 -29.35 -7.76
C ASP A 233 4.23 -29.74 -8.85
N PHE A 234 2.97 -29.98 -8.47
CA PHE A 234 1.88 -30.20 -9.42
C PHE A 234 1.76 -29.08 -10.45
N ARG A 235 1.77 -27.83 -10.00
CA ARG A 235 1.67 -26.66 -10.87
C ARG A 235 2.85 -26.52 -11.82
N LEU A 236 4.05 -26.89 -11.39
CA LEU A 236 5.29 -26.79 -12.18
C LEU A 236 5.38 -27.88 -13.23
N HIS A 237 5.12 -29.14 -12.84
CA HIS A 237 5.36 -30.30 -13.69
C HIS A 237 4.13 -30.76 -14.49
N GLN A 238 2.92 -30.35 -14.08
CA GLN A 238 1.66 -30.65 -14.76
C GLN A 238 0.86 -29.36 -15.10
N PRO A 239 1.45 -28.36 -15.79
CA PRO A 239 0.84 -27.06 -15.98
C PRO A 239 -0.47 -27.08 -16.76
N GLN A 240 -0.66 -28.03 -17.68
CA GLN A 240 -1.89 -28.18 -18.48
C GLN A 240 -3.04 -28.72 -17.61
N GLU A 241 -2.75 -29.71 -16.77
CA GLU A 241 -3.72 -30.28 -15.82
C GLU A 241 -4.11 -29.25 -14.78
N HIS A 242 -3.14 -28.54 -14.23
CA HIS A 242 -3.38 -27.41 -13.32
C HIS A 242 -4.27 -26.34 -13.97
N ALA A 243 -3.98 -25.94 -15.21
CA ALA A 243 -4.80 -24.95 -15.93
C ALA A 243 -6.24 -25.45 -16.17
N THR A 244 -6.40 -26.75 -16.45
CA THR A 244 -7.72 -27.36 -16.62
C THR A 244 -8.49 -27.36 -15.30
N LEU A 245 -7.84 -27.76 -14.21
CA LEU A 245 -8.42 -27.75 -12.88
C LEU A 245 -8.87 -26.35 -12.47
N MET A 246 -8.06 -25.30 -12.73
CA MET A 246 -8.45 -23.94 -12.41
C MET A 246 -9.62 -23.42 -13.27
N ARG A 247 -9.76 -23.87 -14.54
CA ARG A 247 -10.95 -23.58 -15.34
C ARG A 247 -12.21 -24.25 -14.76
N GLN A 248 -12.10 -25.47 -14.26
CA GLN A 248 -13.21 -26.15 -13.58
C GLN A 248 -13.60 -25.41 -12.28
N ALA A 249 -12.63 -24.89 -11.52
CA ALA A 249 -12.89 -24.05 -10.36
C ALA A 249 -13.72 -22.81 -10.73
N VAL A 250 -13.30 -22.08 -11.76
CA VAL A 250 -14.03 -20.89 -12.26
C VAL A 250 -15.43 -21.25 -12.71
N ALA A 251 -15.60 -22.36 -13.45
CA ALA A 251 -16.92 -22.85 -13.87
C ALA A 251 -17.83 -23.23 -12.66
N ALA A 252 -17.24 -23.66 -11.55
CA ALA A 252 -17.94 -23.91 -10.28
C ALA A 252 -18.14 -22.64 -9.42
N GLY A 253 -17.80 -21.45 -9.93
CA GLY A 253 -17.90 -20.18 -9.20
C GLY A 253 -16.78 -19.91 -8.20
N VAL A 254 -15.67 -20.67 -8.27
CA VAL A 254 -14.52 -20.52 -7.39
C VAL A 254 -13.38 -19.81 -8.12
N GLU A 255 -13.29 -18.50 -7.94
CA GLU A 255 -12.26 -17.64 -8.56
C GLU A 255 -11.06 -17.41 -7.62
N LEU A 256 -10.47 -18.48 -7.12
CA LEU A 256 -9.34 -18.42 -6.21
C LEU A 256 -8.00 -18.63 -6.93
N ARG A 257 -7.00 -17.84 -6.54
CA ARG A 257 -5.64 -17.95 -7.03
C ARG A 257 -4.68 -18.09 -5.85
N VAL A 258 -3.96 -19.21 -5.82
CA VAL A 258 -2.95 -19.49 -4.79
C VAL A 258 -1.71 -18.63 -5.02
N HIS A 259 -1.28 -17.98 -3.95
CA HIS A 259 0.06 -17.37 -3.85
C HIS A 259 0.89 -18.15 -2.84
N ALA A 260 2.13 -18.43 -3.19
CA ALA A 260 3.09 -19.04 -2.28
C ALA A 260 3.44 -18.08 -1.15
N THR A 261 3.70 -18.64 0.02
CA THR A 261 4.17 -17.92 1.21
C THR A 261 5.53 -18.45 1.65
N PRO A 262 6.22 -17.82 2.60
CA PRO A 262 7.45 -18.37 3.18
C PRO A 262 7.28 -19.74 3.85
N TYR A 263 6.04 -20.16 4.12
CA TYR A 263 5.73 -21.37 4.88
C TYR A 263 5.03 -22.41 4.00
N ASP A 264 5.55 -23.63 3.95
CA ASP A 264 4.99 -24.74 3.15
C ASP A 264 3.60 -25.21 3.61
N SER A 265 3.18 -24.81 4.80
CA SER A 265 1.86 -25.16 5.34
C SER A 265 0.79 -24.08 5.18
N VAL A 266 1.12 -22.97 4.50
CA VAL A 266 0.23 -21.79 4.39
C VAL A 266 0.13 -21.32 2.94
N ALA A 267 -1.08 -21.16 2.43
CA ALA A 267 -1.37 -20.56 1.13
C ALA A 267 -2.11 -19.23 1.28
N LEU A 268 -1.71 -18.21 0.52
CA LEU A 268 -2.34 -16.89 0.48
C LEU A 268 -3.32 -16.79 -0.69
N PHE A 269 -4.45 -16.11 -0.45
CA PHE A 269 -5.45 -15.77 -1.45
C PHE A 269 -5.80 -14.29 -1.40
N MET A 270 -5.57 -13.59 -2.52
CA MET A 270 -5.95 -12.20 -2.75
C MET A 270 -7.08 -12.10 -3.79
N THR A 271 -7.88 -13.14 -3.89
CA THR A 271 -9.04 -13.32 -4.80
C THR A 271 -10.17 -14.03 -4.08
N PRO A 272 -11.43 -13.91 -4.51
CA PRO A 272 -11.89 -13.13 -5.66
C PRO A 272 -11.78 -11.63 -5.44
N LYS A 273 -11.93 -10.85 -6.52
CA LYS A 273 -11.94 -9.40 -6.49
C LYS A 273 -13.26 -8.90 -7.03
N PHE A 274 -13.93 -8.05 -6.27
CA PHE A 274 -15.27 -7.55 -6.60
C PHE A 274 -15.19 -6.16 -7.22
N SER A 275 -15.90 -5.95 -8.34
CA SER A 275 -16.07 -4.67 -9.03
C SER A 275 -17.43 -4.05 -8.70
N GLY A 276 -17.57 -2.74 -8.92
CA GLY A 276 -18.84 -2.03 -8.72
C GLY A 276 -19.13 -1.66 -7.27
N TYR A 277 -18.15 -1.75 -6.38
CA TYR A 277 -18.23 -1.35 -4.97
C TYR A 277 -17.36 -0.14 -4.68
N SER A 278 -17.94 0.83 -3.98
CA SER A 278 -17.22 2.01 -3.51
C SER A 278 -16.43 1.71 -2.23
N ALA A 279 -15.14 2.03 -2.25
CA ALA A 279 -14.27 1.87 -1.09
C ALA A 279 -14.53 2.88 0.05
N ILE A 280 -15.40 3.86 -0.16
CA ILE A 280 -15.76 4.90 0.81
C ILE A 280 -17.24 4.85 1.22
N LYS A 281 -18.02 3.85 0.76
CA LYS A 281 -19.41 3.64 1.16
C LYS A 281 -19.50 2.44 2.09
N VAL A 282 -19.97 2.67 3.31
CA VAL A 282 -20.03 1.64 4.35
C VAL A 282 -20.88 0.42 3.95
N ALA A 283 -21.97 0.64 3.21
CA ALA A 283 -22.83 -0.44 2.72
C ALA A 283 -22.10 -1.35 1.73
N ASP A 284 -21.31 -0.76 0.82
CA ASP A 284 -20.53 -1.50 -0.18
C ASP A 284 -19.40 -2.29 0.47
N LEU A 285 -18.66 -1.67 1.41
CA LEU A 285 -17.62 -2.35 2.17
C LEU A 285 -18.20 -3.54 2.97
N THR A 286 -19.34 -3.34 3.61
CA THR A 286 -20.04 -4.41 4.34
C THR A 286 -20.45 -5.56 3.41
N ALA A 287 -20.99 -5.25 2.23
CA ALA A 287 -21.36 -6.27 1.26
C ALA A 287 -20.14 -7.08 0.76
N VAL A 288 -19.01 -6.42 0.52
CA VAL A 288 -17.77 -7.08 0.11
C VAL A 288 -17.25 -8.01 1.21
N GLU A 289 -17.32 -7.62 2.48
CA GLU A 289 -16.90 -8.47 3.60
C GLU A 289 -17.71 -9.77 3.67
N PHE A 290 -19.03 -9.71 3.52
CA PHE A 290 -19.88 -10.90 3.47
C PHE A 290 -19.56 -11.77 2.26
N ARG A 291 -19.55 -11.20 1.07
CA ARG A 291 -19.24 -11.94 -0.19
C ARG A 291 -17.86 -12.57 -0.18
N SER A 292 -16.87 -11.91 0.39
CA SER A 292 -15.52 -12.48 0.51
C SER A 292 -15.52 -13.74 1.38
N ARG A 293 -16.23 -13.73 2.52
CA ARG A 293 -16.31 -14.90 3.41
C ARG A 293 -17.12 -16.06 2.81
N ASP A 294 -18.18 -15.76 2.05
CA ASP A 294 -18.91 -16.80 1.31
C ASP A 294 -18.00 -17.45 0.26
N ALA A 295 -17.24 -16.65 -0.49
CA ALA A 295 -16.28 -17.16 -1.48
C ALA A 295 -15.15 -17.99 -0.84
N MET A 296 -14.67 -17.59 0.36
CA MET A 296 -13.67 -18.38 1.11
C MET A 296 -14.19 -19.75 1.47
N ARG A 297 -15.43 -19.85 1.96
CA ARG A 297 -16.06 -21.13 2.35
C ARG A 297 -16.28 -22.04 1.14
N ALA A 298 -16.83 -21.50 0.06
CA ALA A 298 -17.02 -22.22 -1.19
C ALA A 298 -15.67 -22.71 -1.77
N GLY A 299 -14.69 -21.81 -1.77
CA GLY A 299 -13.33 -22.11 -2.21
C GLY A 299 -12.66 -23.20 -1.38
N LEU A 300 -12.75 -23.12 -0.05
CA LEU A 300 -12.19 -24.16 0.81
C LEU A 300 -12.78 -25.54 0.50
N ALA A 301 -14.10 -25.64 0.38
CA ALA A 301 -14.78 -26.90 0.07
C ALA A 301 -14.30 -27.47 -1.29
N TRP A 302 -14.21 -26.61 -2.30
CA TRP A 302 -13.77 -27.02 -3.63
C TRP A 302 -12.30 -27.44 -3.66
N PHE A 303 -11.40 -26.65 -3.03
CA PHE A 303 -9.97 -26.95 -2.97
C PHE A 303 -9.68 -28.25 -2.25
N ARG A 304 -10.36 -28.52 -1.13
CA ARG A 304 -10.21 -29.77 -0.39
C ARG A 304 -10.59 -31.00 -1.22
N ALA A 305 -11.57 -30.86 -2.09
CA ALA A 305 -12.08 -31.97 -2.92
C ALA A 305 -11.25 -32.20 -4.18
N HIS A 306 -10.56 -31.19 -4.72
CA HIS A 306 -10.02 -31.25 -6.07
C HIS A 306 -8.54 -30.89 -6.20
N VAL A 307 -7.98 -30.09 -5.28
CA VAL A 307 -6.63 -29.52 -5.46
C VAL A 307 -5.59 -30.30 -4.66
N PRO A 308 -4.57 -30.90 -5.32
CA PRO A 308 -3.48 -31.59 -4.62
C PRO A 308 -2.82 -30.70 -3.58
N GLY A 309 -2.64 -31.22 -2.36
CA GLY A 309 -2.04 -30.51 -1.24
C GLY A 309 -3.02 -29.70 -0.38
N PHE A 310 -4.31 -29.64 -0.75
CA PHE A 310 -5.34 -28.90 0.01
C PHE A 310 -6.36 -29.81 0.71
N GLU A 311 -6.22 -31.11 0.68
CA GLU A 311 -7.21 -32.09 1.18
C GLU A 311 -7.58 -31.85 2.66
N ARG A 312 -6.63 -31.36 3.46
CA ARG A 312 -6.81 -31.10 4.90
C ARG A 312 -6.76 -29.62 5.26
N ALA A 313 -6.83 -28.73 4.27
CA ALA A 313 -6.77 -27.30 4.49
C ALA A 313 -7.92 -26.79 5.38
N TRP A 314 -7.67 -25.68 6.09
CA TRP A 314 -8.69 -24.91 6.79
C TRP A 314 -8.49 -23.40 6.52
N ILE A 315 -9.49 -22.58 6.85
CA ILE A 315 -9.30 -21.12 6.86
C ILE A 315 -8.45 -20.78 8.08
N LEU A 316 -7.20 -20.35 7.85
CA LEU A 316 -6.29 -19.93 8.90
C LEU A 316 -6.73 -18.59 9.49
N ASP A 317 -6.87 -17.61 8.63
CA ASP A 317 -7.35 -16.27 9.00
C ASP A 317 -7.90 -15.50 7.78
N THR A 318 -8.48 -14.34 8.08
CA THR A 318 -8.97 -13.36 7.11
C THR A 318 -8.39 -12.00 7.44
N ALA A 319 -8.15 -11.19 6.43
CA ALA A 319 -7.65 -9.82 6.61
C ALA A 319 -8.52 -9.04 7.61
N SER A 320 -7.87 -8.33 8.53
CA SER A 320 -8.53 -7.42 9.49
C SER A 320 -9.00 -6.12 8.85
N GLN A 321 -8.52 -5.83 7.64
CA GLN A 321 -8.94 -4.68 6.85
C GLN A 321 -9.14 -5.07 5.39
N ILE A 322 -10.14 -4.46 4.77
CA ILE A 322 -10.49 -4.71 3.38
C ILE A 322 -9.39 -4.20 2.44
N GLY A 323 -9.08 -4.98 1.41
CA GLY A 323 -8.12 -4.63 0.37
C GLY A 323 -8.74 -3.67 -0.64
N VAL A 324 -8.42 -2.40 -0.51
CA VAL A 324 -8.86 -1.33 -1.41
C VAL A 324 -7.75 -0.99 -2.39
N ARG A 325 -8.05 -1.07 -3.69
CA ARG A 325 -7.08 -0.71 -4.73
C ARG A 325 -7.15 0.75 -5.12
N HIS A 326 -8.36 1.30 -5.19
CA HIS A 326 -8.62 2.65 -5.68
C HIS A 326 -9.77 3.29 -4.91
N SER A 327 -9.63 4.60 -4.65
CA SER A 327 -10.67 5.45 -4.09
C SER A 327 -10.47 6.88 -4.60
N ARG A 328 -10.02 7.82 -3.75
CA ARG A 328 -9.72 9.19 -4.17
C ARG A 328 -8.25 9.33 -4.59
N ARG A 329 -7.98 10.17 -5.60
CA ARG A 329 -6.65 10.60 -6.02
C ARG A 329 -6.56 12.13 -5.92
N LEU A 330 -5.51 12.61 -5.30
CA LEU A 330 -5.24 14.04 -5.17
C LEU A 330 -5.14 14.71 -6.55
N VAL A 331 -5.63 15.95 -6.67
CA VAL A 331 -5.23 16.86 -7.72
C VAL A 331 -4.03 17.66 -7.21
N GLY A 332 -2.82 17.17 -7.56
CA GLY A 332 -1.55 17.74 -7.13
C GLY A 332 -1.04 18.86 -8.01
N VAL A 333 0.09 19.44 -7.60
CA VAL A 333 0.88 20.39 -8.40
C VAL A 333 1.32 19.74 -9.71
N GLU A 334 1.66 18.46 -9.64
CA GLU A 334 2.00 17.64 -10.79
C GLU A 334 1.10 16.41 -10.84
N ARG A 335 0.85 15.90 -12.05
CA ARG A 335 0.07 14.69 -12.28
C ARG A 335 0.89 13.70 -13.08
N VAL A 336 1.10 12.52 -12.53
CA VAL A 336 1.72 11.42 -13.27
C VAL A 336 0.70 10.85 -14.27
N THR A 337 1.08 10.79 -15.55
CA THR A 337 0.24 10.22 -16.61
C THR A 337 0.95 9.06 -17.30
N LEU A 338 0.18 8.09 -17.79
CA LEU A 338 0.73 6.97 -18.56
C LEU A 338 1.45 7.46 -19.83
N SER A 339 0.94 8.52 -20.47
CA SER A 339 1.55 9.10 -21.66
C SER A 339 2.93 9.68 -21.38
N ARG A 340 3.08 10.44 -20.28
CA ARG A 340 4.39 10.95 -19.84
C ARG A 340 5.35 9.81 -19.47
N TRP A 341 4.85 8.78 -18.81
CA TRP A 341 5.64 7.61 -18.48
C TRP A 341 6.18 6.92 -19.74
N LYS A 342 5.32 6.71 -20.74
CA LYS A 342 5.74 6.16 -22.06
C LYS A 342 6.80 7.02 -22.77
N ALA A 343 6.75 8.32 -22.57
CA ALA A 343 7.70 9.27 -23.17
C ALA A 343 9.08 9.31 -22.47
N GLY A 344 9.34 8.41 -21.49
CA GLY A 344 10.63 8.28 -20.82
C GLY A 344 10.56 8.32 -19.29
N GLY A 345 9.49 8.88 -18.70
CA GLY A 345 9.23 8.84 -17.27
C GLY A 345 10.22 9.61 -16.38
N ARG A 346 10.98 10.57 -16.95
CA ARG A 346 11.96 11.37 -16.22
C ARG A 346 11.31 12.52 -15.44
N SER A 347 11.87 12.84 -14.27
CA SER A 347 11.42 13.97 -13.44
C SER A 347 12.58 14.60 -12.68
N PRO A 348 12.82 15.92 -12.84
CA PRO A 348 13.92 16.62 -12.15
C PRO A 348 13.71 16.70 -10.63
N ASP A 349 12.46 16.58 -10.16
CA ASP A 349 12.08 16.53 -8.74
C ASP A 349 11.80 15.11 -8.24
N SER A 350 12.43 14.09 -8.88
CA SER A 350 12.25 12.67 -8.51
C SER A 350 12.51 12.44 -7.01
N ILE A 351 11.57 11.71 -6.38
CA ILE A 351 11.68 11.23 -5.00
C ILE A 351 11.96 9.74 -4.92
N GLY A 352 11.98 9.05 -6.05
CA GLY A 352 12.24 7.63 -6.16
C GLY A 352 11.76 7.06 -7.48
N LEU A 353 11.81 5.75 -7.61
CA LEU A 353 11.58 5.04 -8.85
C LEU A 353 10.39 4.08 -8.73
N CYS A 354 9.72 3.82 -9.88
CA CYS A 354 8.75 2.75 -10.06
C CYS A 354 9.17 1.90 -11.26
N PRO A 355 9.24 0.56 -11.14
CA PRO A 355 9.63 -0.31 -12.25
C PRO A 355 8.70 -0.16 -13.46
N GLY A 356 9.25 -0.28 -14.66
CA GLY A 356 8.47 -0.26 -15.90
C GLY A 356 7.36 -1.34 -15.91
N LEU A 357 6.25 -1.05 -16.58
CA LEU A 357 5.09 -1.96 -16.68
C LEU A 357 5.40 -3.26 -17.44
N THR A 358 6.29 -3.16 -18.40
CA THR A 358 6.79 -4.28 -19.23
C THR A 358 8.30 -4.11 -19.41
N PRO A 359 9.04 -5.13 -19.91
CA PRO A 359 10.46 -4.99 -20.19
C PRO A 359 10.84 -3.82 -21.10
N GLU A 360 9.94 -3.45 -22.01
CA GLU A 360 10.12 -2.33 -22.95
C GLU A 360 9.68 -0.98 -22.36
N PHE A 361 9.01 -1.00 -21.22
CA PHE A 361 8.50 0.21 -20.58
C PHE A 361 9.58 0.83 -19.69
N PRO A 362 9.84 2.14 -19.77
CA PRO A 362 10.88 2.77 -18.96
C PRO A 362 10.54 2.69 -17.46
N THR A 363 11.58 2.70 -16.62
CA THR A 363 11.43 2.97 -15.19
C THR A 363 10.97 4.41 -15.03
N LEU A 364 9.93 4.63 -14.23
CA LEU A 364 9.40 5.97 -13.93
C LEU A 364 10.19 6.58 -12.78
N GLU A 365 10.56 7.84 -12.92
CA GLU A 365 10.95 8.72 -11.82
C GLU A 365 9.71 9.36 -11.23
N ILE A 366 9.38 9.04 -9.96
CA ILE A 366 8.18 9.55 -9.27
C ILE A 366 8.43 11.02 -8.90
N PRO A 367 7.64 11.98 -9.45
CA PRO A 367 7.85 13.38 -9.15
C PRO A 367 7.35 13.77 -7.76
N TYR A 368 8.06 14.65 -7.06
CA TYR A 368 7.61 15.20 -5.78
C TYR A 368 6.27 15.94 -5.90
N GLY A 369 6.09 16.67 -6.98
CA GLY A 369 4.88 17.46 -7.22
C GLY A 369 3.57 16.67 -7.20
N CYS A 370 3.61 15.32 -7.39
CA CYS A 370 2.43 14.49 -7.33
C CYS A 370 1.92 14.22 -5.89
N LEU A 371 2.72 14.57 -4.87
CA LEU A 371 2.36 14.48 -3.45
C LEU A 371 1.86 15.81 -2.87
N VAL A 372 2.03 16.91 -3.59
CA VAL A 372 1.75 18.27 -3.13
C VAL A 372 0.37 18.72 -3.63
N PRO A 373 -0.60 19.03 -2.76
CA PRO A 373 -1.89 19.57 -3.17
C PRO A 373 -1.76 20.85 -3.98
N ARG A 374 -2.59 21.02 -5.00
CA ARG A 374 -2.52 22.20 -5.88
C ARG A 374 -2.72 23.52 -5.14
N ARG A 375 -3.65 23.57 -4.18
CA ARG A 375 -4.13 24.81 -3.55
C ARG A 375 -4.01 24.86 -2.03
N LEU A 376 -3.75 23.76 -1.35
CA LEU A 376 -3.61 23.73 0.10
C LEU A 376 -2.15 23.75 0.52
N GLU A 377 -1.89 24.38 1.66
CA GLU A 377 -0.59 24.40 2.32
C GLU A 377 -0.60 23.53 3.58
N GLY A 378 0.59 23.22 4.11
CA GLY A 378 0.73 22.40 5.34
C GLY A 378 0.33 20.94 5.18
N LEU A 379 0.11 20.46 3.95
CA LEU A 379 -0.36 19.12 3.65
C LEU A 379 0.46 18.49 2.52
N LEU A 380 0.77 17.21 2.69
CA LEU A 380 1.25 16.30 1.64
C LEU A 380 0.34 15.06 1.62
N ALA A 381 0.27 14.37 0.47
CA ALA A 381 -0.43 13.09 0.37
C ALA A 381 0.52 12.04 -0.21
N ALA A 382 0.63 10.87 0.42
CA ALA A 382 1.52 9.81 -0.01
C ALA A 382 0.86 8.43 0.02
N GLY A 383 1.13 7.63 -1.01
CA GLY A 383 0.57 6.32 -1.20
C GLY A 383 -0.42 6.26 -2.36
N ARG A 384 -1.41 5.36 -2.31
CA ARG A 384 -2.35 5.15 -3.42
C ARG A 384 -3.31 6.32 -3.71
N ASN A 385 -3.27 7.36 -2.89
CA ASN A 385 -4.01 8.61 -3.02
C ASN A 385 -3.22 9.74 -3.73
N LEU A 386 -2.07 9.40 -4.34
CA LEU A 386 -1.23 10.33 -5.10
C LEU A 386 -1.96 10.95 -6.31
N SER A 387 -1.38 12.03 -6.86
CA SER A 387 -1.87 12.68 -8.09
C SER A 387 -1.38 11.94 -9.34
N CYS A 388 -2.27 11.17 -9.97
CA CYS A 388 -1.98 10.46 -11.23
C CYS A 388 -3.25 10.20 -12.03
N ASP A 389 -3.10 9.79 -13.30
CA ASP A 389 -4.22 9.28 -14.07
C ASP A 389 -4.58 7.82 -13.68
N PRO A 390 -5.79 7.33 -14.03
CA PRO A 390 -6.22 5.98 -13.68
C PRO A 390 -5.30 4.88 -14.21
N GLN A 391 -4.64 5.09 -15.34
CA GLN A 391 -3.80 4.10 -15.99
C GLN A 391 -2.42 4.00 -15.33
N ALA A 392 -1.81 5.12 -14.96
CA ALA A 392 -0.57 5.16 -14.19
C ALA A 392 -0.76 4.73 -12.73
N HIS A 393 -1.97 4.87 -12.18
CA HIS A 393 -2.28 4.54 -10.80
C HIS A 393 -2.00 3.06 -10.47
N ASN A 394 -2.27 2.14 -11.40
CA ASN A 394 -2.21 0.72 -11.09
C ASN A 394 -0.84 0.25 -10.54
N PRO A 395 0.32 0.56 -11.17
CA PRO A 395 1.61 0.24 -10.57
C PRO A 395 1.99 1.16 -9.40
N LEU A 396 1.66 2.47 -9.50
CA LEU A 396 2.08 3.46 -8.49
C LEU A 396 1.44 3.28 -7.10
N ARG A 397 0.36 2.51 -6.99
CA ARG A 397 -0.31 2.21 -5.71
C ARG A 397 0.22 0.96 -5.02
N GLU A 398 1.12 0.23 -5.64
CA GLU A 398 1.66 -0.99 -5.05
C GLU A 398 2.51 -0.67 -3.80
N VAL A 399 2.77 -1.68 -2.99
CA VAL A 399 3.42 -1.49 -1.68
C VAL A 399 4.80 -0.84 -1.80
N PRO A 400 5.68 -1.25 -2.74
CA PRO A 400 7.00 -0.63 -2.88
C PRO A 400 6.95 0.86 -3.17
N GLU A 401 6.08 1.28 -4.11
CA GLU A 401 5.92 2.68 -4.48
C GLU A 401 5.30 3.50 -3.34
N CYS A 402 4.43 2.89 -2.52
CA CYS A 402 3.92 3.54 -1.33
C CYS A 402 5.02 3.81 -0.29
N TRP A 403 5.96 2.88 -0.08
CA TRP A 403 7.14 3.13 0.76
C TRP A 403 7.98 4.29 0.22
N VAL A 404 8.26 4.31 -1.09
CA VAL A 404 9.02 5.36 -1.76
C VAL A 404 8.37 6.72 -1.58
N MET A 405 7.07 6.84 -1.88
CA MET A 405 6.32 8.08 -1.74
C MET A 405 6.24 8.53 -0.28
N GLY A 406 6.03 7.59 0.64
CA GLY A 406 6.04 7.87 2.06
C GLY A 406 7.37 8.47 2.52
N GLN A 407 8.48 7.83 2.16
CA GLN A 407 9.82 8.32 2.50
C GLN A 407 10.06 9.72 1.91
N GLY A 408 9.65 9.93 0.65
CA GLY A 408 9.73 11.24 0.00
C GLY A 408 8.94 12.33 0.72
N ALA A 409 7.69 12.02 1.10
CA ALA A 409 6.83 12.95 1.84
C ALA A 409 7.36 13.25 3.24
N GLY A 410 7.88 12.23 3.95
CA GLY A 410 8.43 12.38 5.29
C GLY A 410 9.66 13.28 5.32
N VAL A 411 10.63 13.02 4.44
CA VAL A 411 11.81 13.90 4.30
C VAL A 411 11.39 15.31 3.93
N ALA A 412 10.48 15.49 2.96
CA ALA A 412 10.00 16.79 2.56
C ALA A 412 9.30 17.54 3.71
N ALA A 413 8.46 16.85 4.49
CA ALA A 413 7.79 17.44 5.65
C ALA A 413 8.80 17.93 6.71
N ALA A 414 9.81 17.11 7.04
CA ALA A 414 10.85 17.49 7.99
C ALA A 414 11.70 18.68 7.49
N LEU A 415 12.06 18.69 6.21
CA LEU A 415 12.77 19.81 5.58
C LEU A 415 11.93 21.09 5.60
N ALA A 416 10.63 20.99 5.29
CA ALA A 416 9.70 22.11 5.33
C ALA A 416 9.65 22.74 6.74
N VAL A 417 9.55 21.91 7.78
CA VAL A 417 9.57 22.35 9.18
C VAL A 417 10.91 23.01 9.54
N ARG A 418 12.02 22.35 9.23
CA ARG A 418 13.39 22.81 9.59
C ARG A 418 13.71 24.15 8.94
N GLN A 419 13.25 24.37 7.70
CA GLN A 419 13.51 25.59 6.92
C GLN A 419 12.41 26.64 7.07
N ALA A 420 11.36 26.35 7.82
CA ALA A 420 10.18 27.22 7.99
C ALA A 420 9.57 27.66 6.64
N VAL A 421 9.49 26.72 5.67
CA VAL A 421 8.87 26.92 4.36
C VAL A 421 7.67 26.00 4.17
N PRO A 422 6.68 26.36 3.34
CA PRO A 422 5.63 25.41 3.00
C PRO A 422 6.20 24.21 2.20
N PRO A 423 5.59 23.00 2.30
CA PRO A 423 6.07 21.81 1.62
C PRO A 423 6.34 22.01 0.11
N ARG A 424 5.51 22.76 -0.60
CA ARG A 424 5.71 23.05 -2.03
C ARG A 424 6.97 23.85 -2.37
N ARG A 425 7.62 24.46 -1.38
CA ARG A 425 8.85 25.25 -1.54
C ARG A 425 10.10 24.55 -1.01
N VAL A 426 10.00 23.31 -0.63
CA VAL A 426 11.18 22.52 -0.24
C VAL A 426 12.14 22.44 -1.43
N PRO A 427 13.43 22.82 -1.26
CA PRO A 427 14.40 22.73 -2.34
C PRO A 427 14.63 21.28 -2.78
N VAL A 428 14.35 20.99 -4.03
CA VAL A 428 14.49 19.66 -4.62
C VAL A 428 15.90 19.06 -4.42
N PRO A 429 17.00 19.78 -4.62
CA PRO A 429 18.33 19.24 -4.40
C PRO A 429 18.56 18.78 -2.95
N ALA A 430 18.04 19.53 -1.96
CA ALA A 430 18.13 19.15 -0.55
C ALA A 430 17.28 17.88 -0.27
N LEU A 431 16.06 17.82 -0.81
CA LEU A 431 15.19 16.66 -0.70
C LEU A 431 15.87 15.40 -1.24
N GLN A 432 16.39 15.47 -2.46
CA GLN A 432 17.06 14.34 -3.11
C GLN A 432 18.35 13.93 -2.40
N ALA A 433 19.14 14.88 -1.92
CA ALA A 433 20.35 14.59 -1.15
C ALA A 433 20.02 13.83 0.14
N THR A 434 19.02 14.30 0.89
CA THR A 434 18.57 13.65 2.13
C THR A 434 17.98 12.26 1.85
N LEU A 435 17.19 12.10 0.79
CA LEU A 435 16.66 10.81 0.38
C LEU A 435 17.76 9.79 0.08
N ARG A 436 18.82 10.21 -0.66
CA ARG A 436 19.98 9.34 -0.92
C ARG A 436 20.74 8.98 0.35
N GLN A 437 20.90 9.91 1.29
CA GLN A 437 21.50 9.65 2.61
C GLN A 437 20.71 8.62 3.42
N GLN A 438 19.39 8.61 3.29
CA GLN A 438 18.50 7.59 3.89
C GLN A 438 18.36 6.32 3.03
N GLY A 439 19.23 6.09 2.05
CA GLY A 439 19.27 4.88 1.23
C GLY A 439 18.20 4.78 0.16
N ALA A 440 17.41 5.84 -0.09
CA ALA A 440 16.44 5.84 -1.19
C ALA A 440 17.16 5.91 -2.55
N ILE A 441 16.60 5.21 -3.54
CA ILE A 441 17.07 5.26 -4.92
C ILE A 441 16.22 6.31 -5.65
N VAL A 442 16.80 7.45 -5.92
CA VAL A 442 16.16 8.55 -6.67
C VAL A 442 16.72 8.64 -8.08
N GLY A 443 15.94 9.21 -8.99
CA GLY A 443 16.35 9.43 -10.36
C GLY A 443 17.60 10.30 -10.49
N ALA A 444 18.16 10.34 -11.68
CA ALA A 444 19.37 11.08 -12.01
C ALA A 444 19.11 12.58 -12.18
#